data_f4b1736dcab22b589747e944b094093c
#
_entry.id   f4b1736dcab22b589747e944b094093c
#
_cell.length_a   1.000
_cell.length_b   1.000
_cell.length_c   1.000
_cell.angle_alpha   90.00
_cell.angle_beta   90.00
_cell.angle_gamma   90.00
#
_symmetry.space_group_name_H-M   'P 1'
#
loop_
_entity.id
_entity.type
_entity.pdbx_description
1 polymer ?
#
loop_
_entity_poly.entity_id
_entity_poly.type
_entity_poly.pdbx_seq_one_letter_code
_entity_poly.pdbx_strand_id
1 'polypeptide(L)'
;MTNNHRRPLSFLVLLALFGFGAALVGQAPPIDWQRVETESMEHFQAVLRFDTSDPPGNERQAAEYLKQVLEREGIATKVFELEPNRLNVVARLQGSGRKRPLLLMGHTDTVNVDPAKWTYPPFSATRNGGYVYGRGTVDDKDNVTAALMTMLLLKRSGVALDRDVIFLAEAGEEGTTRVGIQFMAQQHFAEIDAEYCLAEGGSVLRSEGRVQYASVQTAEKIPHGVLLTASGTAGHGSVPLETNSILKLAQAVATVATWKPPIQLNDTTRTYFTRLAAISPPAEAARYRAVIGNDAKAAQDAVDYFAKAKPSLASSVRSSISPNIIQGGYRVNVIPSEAKATLDVRLISGQDPEAFLNEVRRVVNDSSIRVEWIPRDVRPATPSARLDSEVFKVLESAFARHYDTAVLPTMSTGATDMAYLRAKGMQCYGVGPAVDAEDGPKGFGAHSDQERILETELHKFVRFHYEVVRDLARAQ
;
A
#
# COMPACT_ATOMS: atom_id res chain seq x y z
N MET A 1 67.08 43.62 -71.28
CA MET A 1 65.88 43.38 -72.07
C MET A 1 65.35 41.98 -71.68
N THR A 2 64.52 41.88 -70.68
CA THR A 2 63.78 40.62 -70.38
C THR A 2 62.59 41.03 -69.49
N ASN A 3 61.41 40.93 -70.06
CA ASN A 3 60.13 41.16 -69.40
C ASN A 3 59.74 39.97 -68.51
N ASN A 4 59.47 40.21 -67.23
CA ASN A 4 58.93 39.21 -66.30
C ASN A 4 57.48 39.55 -66.01
N HIS A 5 56.55 38.78 -66.58
CA HIS A 5 55.14 38.80 -66.24
C HIS A 5 54.88 37.92 -65.02
N ARG A 6 54.54 38.52 -63.90
CA ARG A 6 53.98 37.83 -62.75
C ARG A 6 52.44 37.73 -62.89
N ARG A 7 51.91 36.51 -62.94
CA ARG A 7 50.47 36.20 -62.80
C ARG A 7 50.08 36.17 -61.34
N PRO A 8 48.90 36.70 -60.94
CA PRO A 8 48.45 36.55 -59.60
C PRO A 8 47.74 35.19 -59.40
N LEU A 9 48.10 34.48 -58.32
CA LEU A 9 47.38 33.26 -57.81
C LEU A 9 46.08 33.66 -57.09
N SER A 10 44.95 33.30 -57.68
CA SER A 10 43.65 33.44 -57.02
C SER A 10 43.43 32.26 -56.01
N PHE A 11 43.41 32.56 -54.70
CA PHE A 11 43.06 31.66 -53.67
C PHE A 11 41.48 31.53 -53.61
N LEU A 12 40.94 30.37 -54.01
CA LEU A 12 39.56 30.03 -53.83
C LEU A 12 39.40 29.54 -52.39
N VAL A 13 38.75 30.37 -51.54
CA VAL A 13 38.33 29.90 -50.15
C VAL A 13 37.03 29.17 -50.30
N LEU A 14 37.07 27.85 -50.14
CA LEU A 14 35.90 27.00 -50.01
C LEU A 14 35.33 27.18 -48.61
N LEU A 15 34.22 27.92 -48.43
CA LEU A 15 33.43 27.94 -47.22
C LEU A 15 32.60 26.62 -47.13
N ALA A 16 33.02 25.69 -46.28
CA ALA A 16 32.23 24.54 -45.91
C ALA A 16 31.14 25.01 -44.95
N LEU A 17 29.91 25.13 -45.43
CA LEU A 17 28.69 25.30 -44.60
C LEU A 17 28.41 23.99 -43.88
N PHE A 18 28.82 23.88 -42.61
CA PHE A 18 28.30 22.87 -41.69
C PHE A 18 26.86 23.23 -41.36
N GLY A 19 25.94 22.67 -42.10
CA GLY A 19 24.51 22.69 -41.72
C GLY A 19 24.32 21.90 -40.43
N PHE A 20 24.14 22.59 -39.29
CA PHE A 20 23.56 22.01 -38.09
C PHE A 20 22.12 21.60 -38.43
N GLY A 21 21.94 20.35 -38.78
CA GLY A 21 20.61 19.74 -38.81
C GLY A 21 20.05 19.70 -37.39
N ALA A 22 19.23 20.69 -37.05
CA ALA A 22 18.34 20.57 -35.88
C ALA A 22 17.49 19.33 -36.12
N ALA A 23 17.79 18.26 -35.43
CA ALA A 23 16.88 17.12 -35.36
C ALA A 23 15.55 17.65 -34.85
N LEU A 24 14.55 17.71 -35.71
CA LEU A 24 13.16 17.86 -35.30
C LEU A 24 12.87 16.69 -34.40
N VAL A 25 12.84 16.94 -33.08
CA VAL A 25 12.27 16.00 -32.10
C VAL A 25 10.77 15.93 -32.45
N GLY A 26 10.42 14.98 -33.30
CA GLY A 26 9.04 14.71 -33.66
C GLY A 26 8.26 14.44 -32.35
N GLN A 27 7.15 15.13 -32.15
CA GLN A 27 6.24 14.79 -31.07
C GLN A 27 5.88 13.32 -31.21
N ALA A 28 6.07 12.55 -30.12
CA ALA A 28 5.63 11.17 -30.09
C ALA A 28 4.14 11.09 -30.49
N PRO A 29 3.74 10.11 -31.29
CA PRO A 29 2.34 9.97 -31.69
C PRO A 29 1.45 9.89 -30.45
N PRO A 30 0.21 10.39 -30.52
CA PRO A 30 -0.72 10.30 -29.40
C PRO A 30 -0.93 8.83 -29.02
N ILE A 31 -1.04 8.57 -27.72
CA ILE A 31 -1.26 7.21 -27.20
C ILE A 31 -2.64 6.71 -27.65
N ASP A 32 -2.66 5.53 -28.28
CA ASP A 32 -3.89 4.80 -28.60
C ASP A 32 -4.39 4.08 -27.33
N TRP A 33 -5.25 4.74 -26.59
CA TRP A 33 -5.79 4.22 -25.33
C TRP A 33 -6.63 2.95 -25.52
N GLN A 34 -7.29 2.74 -26.63
CA GLN A 34 -8.04 1.50 -26.88
C GLN A 34 -7.10 0.28 -26.99
N ARG A 35 -5.96 0.48 -27.63
CA ARG A 35 -4.91 -0.56 -27.66
C ARG A 35 -4.30 -0.78 -26.28
N VAL A 36 -4.06 0.29 -25.53
CA VAL A 36 -3.52 0.20 -24.15
C VAL A 36 -4.50 -0.55 -23.23
N GLU A 37 -5.79 -0.29 -23.32
CA GLU A 37 -6.81 -1.00 -22.54
C GLU A 37 -6.80 -2.50 -22.84
N THR A 38 -6.72 -2.88 -24.13
CA THR A 38 -6.63 -4.30 -24.52
C THR A 38 -5.38 -4.95 -23.94
N GLU A 39 -4.22 -4.34 -24.12
CA GLU A 39 -2.94 -4.85 -23.62
C GLU A 39 -2.88 -4.90 -22.08
N SER A 40 -3.42 -3.89 -21.41
CA SER A 40 -3.55 -3.88 -19.95
C SER A 40 -4.37 -5.06 -19.45
N MET A 41 -5.48 -5.36 -20.10
CA MET A 41 -6.32 -6.51 -19.75
C MET A 41 -5.60 -7.84 -20.01
N GLU A 42 -4.84 -7.97 -21.09
CA GLU A 42 -4.04 -9.16 -21.37
C GLU A 42 -3.00 -9.41 -20.27
N HIS A 43 -2.26 -8.39 -19.89
CA HIS A 43 -1.27 -8.48 -18.80
C HIS A 43 -1.92 -8.75 -17.44
N PHE A 44 -2.99 -8.07 -17.12
CA PHE A 44 -3.72 -8.27 -15.88
C PHE A 44 -4.24 -9.69 -15.74
N GLN A 45 -4.92 -10.21 -16.78
CA GLN A 45 -5.38 -11.59 -16.78
C GLN A 45 -4.22 -12.61 -16.71
N ALA A 46 -3.08 -12.31 -17.31
CA ALA A 46 -1.91 -13.19 -17.25
C ALA A 46 -1.39 -13.31 -15.81
N VAL A 47 -1.18 -12.17 -15.11
CA VAL A 47 -0.67 -12.21 -13.72
C VAL A 47 -1.69 -12.77 -12.73
N LEU A 48 -3.00 -12.57 -12.98
CA LEU A 48 -4.06 -13.15 -12.14
C LEU A 48 -4.12 -14.67 -12.22
N ARG A 49 -3.71 -15.27 -13.35
CA ARG A 49 -3.74 -16.74 -13.52
C ARG A 49 -2.65 -17.49 -12.76
N PHE A 50 -1.65 -16.79 -12.25
CA PHE A 50 -0.64 -17.42 -11.41
C PHE A 50 -1.15 -17.51 -9.97
N ASP A 51 -1.19 -18.73 -9.43
CA ASP A 51 -1.44 -18.99 -8.02
C ASP A 51 -0.16 -18.65 -7.23
N THR A 52 -0.21 -17.53 -6.57
CA THR A 52 0.88 -16.98 -5.75
C THR A 52 0.45 -16.84 -4.29
N SER A 53 -0.45 -17.72 -3.84
CA SER A 53 -0.94 -17.72 -2.46
C SER A 53 0.20 -17.87 -1.45
N ASP A 54 0.26 -17.01 -0.45
CA ASP A 54 1.22 -17.05 0.65
C ASP A 54 0.50 -17.35 1.99
N PRO A 55 0.87 -18.42 2.69
CA PRO A 55 1.80 -19.49 2.35
C PRO A 55 1.27 -20.46 1.28
N PRO A 56 2.17 -21.20 0.53
CA PRO A 56 3.63 -21.19 0.69
C PRO A 56 4.34 -20.05 -0.05
N GLY A 57 3.68 -19.32 -0.94
CA GLY A 57 4.23 -18.38 -1.89
C GLY A 57 4.89 -19.07 -3.10
N ASN A 58 4.65 -18.53 -4.29
CA ASN A 58 5.25 -19.03 -5.54
C ASN A 58 5.21 -17.92 -6.61
N GLU A 59 5.87 -16.83 -6.33
CA GLU A 59 5.85 -15.65 -7.17
C GLU A 59 6.72 -15.79 -8.42
N ARG A 60 7.54 -16.86 -8.53
CA ARG A 60 8.45 -17.10 -9.68
C ARG A 60 7.76 -16.93 -11.02
N GLN A 61 6.58 -17.55 -11.23
CA GLN A 61 5.89 -17.50 -12.52
C GLN A 61 5.45 -16.08 -12.88
N ALA A 62 4.91 -15.34 -11.93
CA ALA A 62 4.52 -13.96 -12.12
C ALA A 62 5.75 -13.08 -12.39
N ALA A 63 6.81 -13.23 -11.60
CA ALA A 63 8.06 -12.51 -11.74
C ALA A 63 8.73 -12.74 -13.11
N GLU A 64 8.83 -13.99 -13.54
CA GLU A 64 9.41 -14.35 -14.84
C GLU A 64 8.57 -13.80 -16.01
N TYR A 65 7.25 -13.81 -15.89
CA TYR A 65 6.35 -13.18 -16.87
C TYR A 65 6.60 -11.67 -16.97
N LEU A 66 6.60 -10.96 -15.85
CA LEU A 66 6.84 -9.50 -15.80
C LEU A 66 8.22 -9.15 -16.37
N LYS A 67 9.25 -9.92 -15.98
CA LYS A 67 10.60 -9.79 -16.51
C LYS A 67 10.61 -9.92 -18.05
N GLN A 68 9.98 -10.96 -18.59
CA GLN A 68 9.94 -11.18 -20.04
C GLN A 68 9.24 -10.06 -20.79
N VAL A 69 8.14 -9.53 -20.23
CA VAL A 69 7.41 -8.40 -20.85
C VAL A 69 8.29 -7.16 -20.90
N LEU A 70 8.94 -6.80 -19.79
CA LEU A 70 9.83 -5.64 -19.72
C LEU A 70 11.05 -5.77 -20.65
N GLU A 71 11.68 -6.95 -20.68
CA GLU A 71 12.86 -7.18 -21.53
C GLU A 71 12.54 -7.17 -23.03
N ARG A 72 11.35 -7.61 -23.46
CA ARG A 72 10.89 -7.48 -24.86
C ARG A 72 10.82 -6.03 -25.32
N GLU A 73 10.51 -5.12 -24.41
CA GLU A 73 10.51 -3.67 -24.68
C GLU A 73 11.90 -3.01 -24.51
N GLY A 74 12.93 -3.82 -24.27
CA GLY A 74 14.29 -3.33 -24.05
C GLY A 74 14.46 -2.55 -22.74
N ILE A 75 13.68 -2.91 -21.70
CA ILE A 75 13.84 -2.42 -20.34
C ILE A 75 14.62 -3.45 -19.55
N ALA A 76 15.82 -3.12 -19.12
CA ALA A 76 16.68 -4.02 -18.35
C ALA A 76 16.06 -4.35 -16.98
N THR A 77 16.13 -5.62 -16.60
CA THR A 77 15.60 -6.13 -15.34
C THR A 77 16.69 -6.79 -14.50
N LYS A 78 16.48 -6.78 -13.19
CA LYS A 78 17.22 -7.58 -12.20
C LYS A 78 16.22 -8.39 -11.39
N VAL A 79 16.65 -9.59 -10.97
CA VAL A 79 15.84 -10.47 -10.13
C VAL A 79 16.58 -10.74 -8.83
N PHE A 80 15.87 -10.70 -7.72
CA PHE A 80 16.39 -10.93 -6.38
C PHE A 80 15.56 -12.01 -5.70
N GLU A 81 16.23 -13.01 -5.15
CA GLU A 81 15.60 -14.18 -4.54
C GLU A 81 16.30 -14.50 -3.22
N LEU A 82 15.58 -14.43 -2.10
CA LEU A 82 16.08 -14.85 -0.79
C LEU A 82 15.76 -16.32 -0.51
N GLU A 83 14.60 -16.76 -0.91
CA GLU A 83 14.13 -18.14 -0.79
C GLU A 83 13.63 -18.67 -2.14
N PRO A 84 13.74 -19.98 -2.41
CA PRO A 84 13.31 -20.57 -3.68
C PRO A 84 11.87 -20.19 -4.04
N ASN A 85 11.66 -19.74 -5.28
CA ASN A 85 10.37 -19.33 -5.86
C ASN A 85 9.79 -18.01 -5.32
N ARG A 86 10.49 -17.28 -4.42
CA ARG A 86 10.08 -15.99 -3.86
C ARG A 86 10.86 -14.86 -4.54
N LEU A 87 10.48 -14.55 -5.78
CA LEU A 87 11.26 -13.64 -6.65
C LEU A 87 10.73 -12.21 -6.58
N ASN A 88 11.68 -11.27 -6.47
CA ASN A 88 11.45 -9.82 -6.60
C ASN A 88 12.06 -9.35 -7.92
N VAL A 89 11.30 -8.59 -8.72
CA VAL A 89 11.76 -8.06 -10.02
C VAL A 89 11.91 -6.55 -9.93
N VAL A 90 13.10 -6.08 -10.27
CA VAL A 90 13.40 -4.65 -10.39
C VAL A 90 13.67 -4.31 -11.84
N ALA A 91 13.06 -3.24 -12.35
CA ALA A 91 13.38 -2.67 -13.65
C ALA A 91 13.58 -1.15 -13.52
N ARG A 92 14.37 -0.55 -14.40
CA ARG A 92 14.67 0.88 -14.32
C ARG A 92 14.69 1.55 -15.69
N LEU A 93 13.93 2.62 -15.83
CA LEU A 93 14.06 3.59 -16.91
C LEU A 93 14.95 4.75 -16.42
N GLN A 94 16.04 4.98 -17.11
CA GLN A 94 16.99 6.02 -16.74
C GLN A 94 16.49 7.40 -17.15
N GLY A 95 16.58 8.36 -16.24
CA GLY A 95 16.39 9.77 -16.47
C GLY A 95 17.73 10.52 -16.54
N SER A 96 17.67 11.83 -16.58
CA SER A 96 18.86 12.70 -16.59
C SER A 96 19.59 12.79 -15.24
N GLY A 97 18.99 12.26 -14.16
CA GLY A 97 19.51 12.36 -12.80
C GLY A 97 19.37 13.76 -12.15
N ARG A 98 18.61 14.67 -12.77
CA ARG A 98 18.35 16.01 -12.18
C ARG A 98 17.49 15.95 -10.91
N LYS A 99 16.64 14.95 -10.81
CA LYS A 99 15.82 14.66 -9.63
C LYS A 99 16.11 13.25 -9.13
N ARG A 100 15.90 12.99 -7.84
CA ARG A 100 16.00 11.64 -7.27
C ARG A 100 14.93 10.73 -7.90
N PRO A 101 15.15 9.40 -7.94
CA PRO A 101 14.24 8.45 -8.57
C PRO A 101 12.82 8.46 -8.00
N LEU A 102 11.88 7.87 -8.76
CA LEU A 102 10.53 7.51 -8.37
C LEU A 102 10.39 5.99 -8.44
N LEU A 103 9.90 5.37 -7.37
CA LEU A 103 9.62 3.94 -7.28
C LEU A 103 8.13 3.68 -7.52
N LEU A 104 7.82 2.70 -8.35
CA LEU A 104 6.50 2.11 -8.57
C LEU A 104 6.54 0.70 -8.01
N MET A 105 5.80 0.42 -6.96
CA MET A 105 5.87 -0.82 -6.21
C MET A 105 4.50 -1.49 -6.14
N GLY A 106 4.49 -2.81 -6.28
CA GLY A 106 3.33 -3.65 -6.03
C GLY A 106 3.76 -5.08 -5.71
N HIS A 107 2.96 -5.81 -4.94
CA HIS A 107 3.25 -7.19 -4.60
C HIS A 107 2.55 -8.18 -5.53
N THR A 108 3.16 -9.34 -5.70
CA THR A 108 2.70 -10.39 -6.63
C THR A 108 2.07 -11.58 -5.91
N ASP A 109 2.32 -11.73 -4.61
CA ASP A 109 1.64 -12.73 -3.79
C ASP A 109 0.20 -12.33 -3.47
N THR A 110 -0.53 -13.26 -2.90
CA THR A 110 -1.93 -13.06 -2.50
C THR A 110 -2.22 -13.90 -1.25
N VAL A 111 -3.24 -13.51 -0.48
CA VAL A 111 -3.74 -14.40 0.58
C VAL A 111 -4.33 -15.68 0.02
N ASN A 112 -4.37 -16.73 0.86
CA ASN A 112 -4.93 -18.02 0.52
C ASN A 112 -6.42 -17.95 0.16
N VAL A 113 -6.87 -18.94 -0.58
CA VAL A 113 -8.26 -19.07 -1.02
C VAL A 113 -8.85 -20.42 -0.60
N ASP A 114 -10.16 -20.44 -0.38
CA ASP A 114 -10.95 -21.67 -0.35
C ASP A 114 -11.73 -21.78 -1.68
N PRO A 115 -11.29 -22.56 -2.67
CA PRO A 115 -11.91 -22.58 -3.99
C PRO A 115 -13.38 -22.96 -3.97
N ALA A 116 -13.84 -23.69 -2.95
CA ALA A 116 -15.25 -24.10 -2.83
C ALA A 116 -16.22 -22.92 -2.58
N LYS A 117 -15.69 -21.77 -2.15
CA LYS A 117 -16.46 -20.56 -1.90
C LYS A 117 -16.53 -19.63 -3.10
N TRP A 118 -15.78 -19.92 -4.17
CA TRP A 118 -15.69 -19.05 -5.35
C TRP A 118 -16.71 -19.43 -6.43
N THR A 119 -17.41 -18.44 -6.95
CA THR A 119 -18.31 -18.61 -8.11
C THR A 119 -17.53 -18.94 -9.38
N TYR A 120 -16.38 -18.28 -9.58
CA TYR A 120 -15.42 -18.57 -10.65
C TYR A 120 -14.12 -19.05 -10.00
N PRO A 121 -13.37 -19.99 -10.62
CA PRO A 121 -12.08 -20.41 -10.04
C PRO A 121 -11.19 -19.19 -9.72
N PRO A 122 -10.59 -19.09 -8.51
CA PRO A 122 -9.94 -17.87 -8.02
C PRO A 122 -8.78 -17.35 -8.87
N PHE A 123 -8.13 -18.23 -9.62
CA PHE A 123 -7.04 -17.88 -10.54
C PHE A 123 -7.42 -18.05 -12.02
N SER A 124 -8.71 -17.97 -12.36
CA SER A 124 -9.16 -18.03 -13.76
C SER A 124 -9.10 -16.70 -14.49
N ALA A 125 -9.08 -15.59 -13.76
CA ALA A 125 -9.21 -14.24 -14.31
C ALA A 125 -10.46 -14.11 -15.21
N THR A 126 -11.59 -14.64 -14.74
CA THR A 126 -12.84 -14.69 -15.52
C THR A 126 -13.43 -13.29 -15.69
N ARG A 127 -13.75 -12.94 -16.94
CA ARG A 127 -14.47 -11.70 -17.27
C ARG A 127 -15.95 -12.00 -17.37
N ASN A 128 -16.77 -11.30 -16.59
CA ASN A 128 -18.23 -11.41 -16.68
C ASN A 128 -18.92 -10.13 -16.18
N GLY A 129 -19.94 -9.68 -16.92
CA GLY A 129 -20.77 -8.54 -16.53
C GLY A 129 -20.00 -7.22 -16.37
N GLY A 130 -18.88 -7.03 -17.09
CA GLY A 130 -18.02 -5.85 -17.01
C GLY A 130 -17.02 -5.89 -15.84
N TYR A 131 -16.90 -7.04 -15.15
CA TYR A 131 -15.93 -7.27 -14.09
C TYR A 131 -14.92 -8.34 -14.48
N VAL A 132 -13.72 -8.23 -13.92
CA VAL A 132 -12.73 -9.32 -13.83
C VAL A 132 -12.80 -9.91 -12.44
N TYR A 133 -12.98 -11.22 -12.35
CA TYR A 133 -13.02 -11.98 -11.09
C TYR A 133 -11.74 -12.76 -10.91
N GLY A 134 -11.16 -12.69 -9.73
CA GLY A 134 -9.96 -13.45 -9.37
C GLY A 134 -9.31 -12.91 -8.10
N ARG A 135 -8.57 -13.75 -7.39
CA ARG A 135 -7.76 -13.34 -6.23
C ARG A 135 -6.62 -12.45 -6.71
N GLY A 136 -6.44 -11.30 -6.06
CA GLY A 136 -5.46 -10.28 -6.44
C GLY A 136 -5.98 -9.24 -7.42
N THR A 137 -7.30 -9.17 -7.69
CA THR A 137 -7.85 -8.19 -8.63
C THR A 137 -7.83 -6.76 -8.09
N VAL A 138 -7.82 -6.57 -6.79
CA VAL A 138 -7.71 -5.27 -6.10
C VAL A 138 -6.67 -5.27 -4.96
N ASP A 139 -5.89 -6.39 -4.87
CA ASP A 139 -4.87 -6.60 -3.85
C ASP A 139 -3.85 -7.65 -4.31
N ASP A 140 -2.77 -7.32 -5.02
CA ASP A 140 -2.31 -5.99 -5.50
C ASP A 140 -1.89 -6.06 -6.98
N LYS A 141 -2.37 -7.09 -7.73
CA LYS A 141 -1.98 -7.35 -9.14
C LYS A 141 -2.48 -6.26 -10.11
N ASP A 142 -3.46 -5.45 -9.70
CA ASP A 142 -3.89 -4.24 -10.40
C ASP A 142 -2.83 -3.13 -10.35
N ASN A 143 -2.22 -2.87 -9.19
CA ASN A 143 -1.09 -1.94 -9.07
C ASN A 143 0.14 -2.45 -9.84
N VAL A 144 0.47 -3.75 -9.73
CA VAL A 144 1.55 -4.36 -10.51
C VAL A 144 1.31 -4.15 -12.01
N THR A 145 0.07 -4.35 -12.49
CA THR A 145 -0.29 -4.16 -13.90
C THR A 145 -0.21 -2.67 -14.30
N ALA A 146 -0.70 -1.76 -13.47
CA ALA A 146 -0.64 -0.33 -13.73
C ALA A 146 0.81 0.17 -13.78
N ALA A 147 1.66 -0.29 -12.87
CA ALA A 147 3.09 0.01 -12.85
C ALA A 147 3.81 -0.55 -14.08
N LEU A 148 3.55 -1.82 -14.47
CA LEU A 148 4.08 -2.43 -15.68
C LEU A 148 3.72 -1.60 -16.91
N MET A 149 2.43 -1.33 -17.13
CA MET A 149 1.95 -0.56 -18.28
C MET A 149 2.54 0.86 -18.30
N THR A 150 2.74 1.46 -17.14
CA THR A 150 3.40 2.77 -17.04
C THR A 150 4.84 2.70 -17.55
N MET A 151 5.61 1.68 -17.18
CA MET A 151 6.97 1.47 -17.68
C MET A 151 6.98 1.29 -19.21
N LEU A 152 6.08 0.47 -19.74
CA LEU A 152 5.97 0.24 -21.19
C LEU A 152 5.61 1.52 -21.94
N LEU A 153 4.64 2.28 -21.46
CA LEU A 153 4.19 3.53 -22.08
C LEU A 153 5.26 4.63 -22.04
N LEU A 154 5.97 4.78 -20.93
CA LEU A 154 7.10 5.72 -20.83
C LEU A 154 8.22 5.35 -21.81
N LYS A 155 8.56 4.07 -21.92
CA LYS A 155 9.56 3.58 -22.85
C LYS A 155 9.18 3.85 -24.31
N ARG A 156 7.96 3.50 -24.69
CA ARG A 156 7.43 3.66 -26.07
C ARG A 156 7.24 5.10 -26.46
N SER A 157 6.82 5.97 -25.54
CA SER A 157 6.64 7.40 -25.82
C SER A 157 7.96 8.14 -25.99
N GLY A 158 9.07 7.58 -25.52
CA GLY A 158 10.39 8.22 -25.60
C GLY A 158 10.46 9.56 -24.86
N VAL A 159 9.56 9.81 -23.89
CA VAL A 159 9.55 11.04 -23.13
C VAL A 159 10.85 11.20 -22.34
N ALA A 160 11.48 12.36 -22.45
CA ALA A 160 12.68 12.67 -21.67
C ALA A 160 12.33 12.75 -20.18
N LEU A 161 13.09 12.04 -19.37
CA LEU A 161 12.85 11.93 -17.92
C LEU A 161 13.92 12.72 -17.14
N ASP A 162 13.50 13.45 -16.09
CA ASP A 162 14.40 14.17 -15.17
C ASP A 162 14.85 13.28 -14.00
N ARG A 163 14.11 12.23 -13.72
CA ARG A 163 14.39 11.22 -12.69
C ARG A 163 14.28 9.82 -13.27
N ASP A 164 15.00 8.89 -12.68
CA ASP A 164 14.77 7.48 -12.98
C ASP A 164 13.38 7.08 -12.52
N VAL A 165 12.74 6.19 -13.27
CA VAL A 165 11.52 5.48 -12.83
C VAL A 165 11.89 4.03 -12.60
N ILE A 166 11.69 3.57 -11.37
CA ILE A 166 12.00 2.22 -10.92
C ILE A 166 10.69 1.46 -10.76
N PHE A 167 10.65 0.25 -11.27
CA PHE A 167 9.58 -0.71 -11.05
C PHE A 167 10.06 -1.77 -10.07
N LEU A 168 9.27 -2.10 -9.06
CA LEU A 168 9.46 -3.23 -8.16
C LEU A 168 8.17 -4.04 -8.11
N ALA A 169 8.24 -5.29 -8.58
CA ALA A 169 7.24 -6.30 -8.29
C ALA A 169 7.83 -7.22 -7.22
N GLU A 170 7.27 -7.19 -6.03
CA GLU A 170 7.81 -7.87 -4.88
C GLU A 170 7.01 -9.10 -4.45
N ALA A 171 7.61 -9.91 -3.59
CA ALA A 171 7.05 -11.14 -3.04
C ALA A 171 6.74 -10.98 -1.55
N GLY A 172 5.71 -11.67 -1.05
CA GLY A 172 5.54 -11.93 0.37
C GLY A 172 4.98 -10.79 1.21
N GLU A 173 4.30 -9.81 0.63
CA GLU A 173 3.64 -8.73 1.39
C GLU A 173 2.62 -9.29 2.37
N GLU A 174 1.81 -10.24 1.94
CA GLU A 174 0.64 -10.77 2.64
C GLU A 174 0.96 -11.61 3.89
N GLY A 175 2.21 -12.04 4.04
CA GLY A 175 2.54 -12.85 5.22
C GLY A 175 4.02 -13.07 5.47
N THR A 176 4.88 -12.83 4.50
CA THR A 176 6.30 -13.19 4.56
C THR A 176 7.20 -12.06 4.05
N THR A 177 6.99 -10.82 4.52
CA THR A 177 7.70 -9.59 4.09
C THR A 177 9.23 -9.73 4.09
N ARG A 178 9.75 -10.71 4.84
CA ARG A 178 11.18 -11.05 4.91
C ARG A 178 11.78 -11.43 3.55
N VAL A 179 10.99 -12.03 2.64
CA VAL A 179 11.47 -12.46 1.32
C VAL A 179 11.32 -11.37 0.25
N GLY A 180 10.49 -10.36 0.51
CA GLY A 180 10.21 -9.21 -0.35
C GLY A 180 10.86 -7.92 0.14
N ILE A 181 10.04 -6.96 0.55
CA ILE A 181 10.51 -5.60 0.86
C ILE A 181 11.56 -5.55 1.97
N GLN A 182 11.48 -6.41 2.99
CA GLN A 182 12.48 -6.40 4.04
C GLN A 182 13.85 -6.82 3.50
N PHE A 183 13.91 -7.86 2.66
CA PHE A 183 15.12 -8.28 1.96
C PHE A 183 15.67 -7.19 1.04
N MET A 184 14.79 -6.58 0.24
CA MET A 184 15.17 -5.50 -0.67
C MET A 184 15.67 -4.26 0.10
N ALA A 185 15.00 -3.85 1.17
CA ALA A 185 15.37 -2.70 1.96
C ALA A 185 16.65 -2.90 2.80
N GLN A 186 16.99 -4.13 3.17
CA GLN A 186 18.16 -4.43 3.99
C GLN A 186 19.39 -4.75 3.15
N GLN A 187 19.26 -5.49 2.06
CA GLN A 187 20.39 -6.03 1.29
C GLN A 187 20.54 -5.43 -0.10
N HIS A 188 19.46 -4.90 -0.69
CA HIS A 188 19.44 -4.40 -2.07
C HIS A 188 18.84 -2.99 -2.18
N PHE A 189 18.89 -2.19 -1.11
CA PHE A 189 18.24 -0.87 -1.09
C PHE A 189 18.70 0.05 -2.24
N ALA A 190 19.96 -0.01 -2.64
CA ALA A 190 20.49 0.80 -3.75
C ALA A 190 19.75 0.56 -5.09
N GLU A 191 19.13 -0.60 -5.28
CA GLU A 191 18.36 -0.91 -6.49
C GLU A 191 16.98 -0.23 -6.51
N ILE A 192 16.44 0.10 -5.32
CA ILE A 192 15.09 0.67 -5.15
C ILE A 192 15.10 2.03 -4.47
N ASP A 193 16.28 2.60 -4.12
CA ASP A 193 16.36 3.92 -3.48
C ASP A 193 15.74 4.99 -4.36
N ALA A 194 14.75 5.69 -3.80
CA ALA A 194 14.01 6.74 -4.49
C ALA A 194 13.63 7.88 -3.53
N GLU A 195 13.22 9.00 -4.08
CA GLU A 195 12.66 10.11 -3.32
C GLU A 195 11.22 9.81 -2.92
N TYR A 196 10.48 9.26 -3.88
CA TYR A 196 9.06 8.96 -3.77
C TYR A 196 8.77 7.52 -4.15
N CYS A 197 7.73 6.95 -3.53
CA CYS A 197 7.15 5.67 -3.92
C CYS A 197 5.65 5.82 -4.13
N LEU A 198 5.13 5.21 -5.20
CA LEU A 198 3.72 4.93 -5.43
C LEU A 198 3.51 3.43 -5.25
N ALA A 199 2.56 3.05 -4.39
CA ALA A 199 2.23 1.67 -4.06
C ALA A 199 0.73 1.53 -3.75
N GLU A 200 0.33 0.40 -3.23
CA GLU A 200 -1.04 0.08 -2.82
C GLU A 200 -1.59 0.96 -1.67
N GLY A 201 -2.88 0.81 -1.34
CA GLY A 201 -3.50 1.32 -0.11
C GLY A 201 -4.36 2.59 -0.29
N GLY A 202 -4.37 3.19 -1.49
CA GLY A 202 -5.33 4.22 -1.88
C GLY A 202 -6.43 3.66 -2.78
N SER A 203 -7.48 4.45 -3.01
CA SER A 203 -8.55 4.07 -3.94
C SER A 203 -9.44 5.26 -4.28
N VAL A 204 -10.32 5.10 -5.27
CA VAL A 204 -11.46 6.01 -5.46
C VAL A 204 -12.71 5.29 -4.97
N LEU A 205 -13.33 5.80 -3.91
CA LEU A 205 -14.56 5.22 -3.39
C LEU A 205 -15.74 5.62 -4.26
N ARG A 206 -16.47 4.63 -4.75
CA ARG A 206 -17.75 4.79 -5.43
C ARG A 206 -18.88 4.22 -4.56
N SER A 207 -20.06 4.79 -4.69
CA SER A 207 -21.29 4.22 -4.15
C SER A 207 -22.43 4.50 -5.12
N GLU A 208 -23.23 3.50 -5.37
CA GLU A 208 -24.32 3.57 -6.39
C GLU A 208 -23.81 4.08 -7.74
N GLY A 209 -22.60 3.64 -8.14
CA GLY A 209 -21.96 4.02 -9.39
C GLY A 209 -21.41 5.46 -9.44
N ARG A 210 -21.46 6.23 -8.33
CA ARG A 210 -20.96 7.60 -8.27
C ARG A 210 -19.70 7.70 -7.43
N VAL A 211 -18.73 8.45 -7.89
CA VAL A 211 -17.53 8.78 -7.12
C VAL A 211 -17.92 9.63 -5.91
N GLN A 212 -17.43 9.23 -4.75
CA GLN A 212 -17.62 9.94 -3.49
C GLN A 212 -16.40 10.80 -3.15
N TYR A 213 -15.22 10.20 -3.18
CA TYR A 213 -13.92 10.84 -2.99
C TYR A 213 -12.79 9.89 -3.43
N ALA A 214 -11.60 10.47 -3.62
CA ALA A 214 -10.38 9.69 -3.77
C ALA A 214 -9.63 9.64 -2.44
N SER A 215 -8.99 8.52 -2.13
CA SER A 215 -8.11 8.36 -0.98
C SER A 215 -6.67 8.12 -1.43
N VAL A 216 -5.72 8.77 -0.75
CA VAL A 216 -4.28 8.51 -0.89
C VAL A 216 -3.76 8.11 0.47
N GLN A 217 -3.23 6.89 0.58
CA GLN A 217 -2.63 6.44 1.83
C GLN A 217 -1.30 7.16 2.04
N THR A 218 -1.21 7.89 3.14
CA THR A 218 0.00 8.65 3.53
C THR A 218 0.56 8.19 4.87
N ALA A 219 -0.19 7.36 5.60
CA ALA A 219 0.20 6.80 6.88
C ALA A 219 -0.44 5.42 7.06
N GLU A 220 0.07 4.67 8.02
CA GLU A 220 -0.48 3.38 8.41
C GLU A 220 -0.24 3.10 9.88
N LYS A 221 -1.03 2.20 10.46
CA LYS A 221 -0.79 1.66 11.79
C LYS A 221 0.25 0.54 11.76
N ILE A 222 0.89 0.36 12.90
CA ILE A 222 1.95 -0.63 13.06
C ILE A 222 1.39 -1.82 13.84
N PRO A 223 1.37 -3.02 13.24
CA PRO A 223 0.86 -4.21 13.90
C PRO A 223 1.85 -4.76 14.94
N HIS A 224 1.33 -5.03 16.13
CA HIS A 224 2.03 -5.70 17.21
C HIS A 224 1.17 -6.83 17.79
N GLY A 225 1.80 -7.83 18.40
CA GLY A 225 1.13 -8.82 19.21
C GLY A 225 1.45 -8.64 20.68
N VAL A 226 0.44 -8.65 21.55
CA VAL A 226 0.64 -8.68 23.01
C VAL A 226 0.19 -10.02 23.55
N LEU A 227 1.04 -10.64 24.38
CA LEU A 227 0.72 -11.85 25.13
C LEU A 227 0.41 -11.48 26.58
N LEU A 228 -0.77 -11.83 27.02
CA LEU A 228 -1.13 -11.85 28.43
C LEU A 228 -0.95 -13.28 28.96
N THR A 229 -0.16 -13.46 30.01
CA THR A 229 0.02 -14.75 30.69
C THR A 229 -0.40 -14.63 32.15
N ALA A 230 -1.50 -15.25 32.50
CA ALA A 230 -1.97 -15.35 33.88
C ALA A 230 -1.37 -16.57 34.56
N SER A 231 -0.79 -16.37 35.74
CA SER A 231 -0.29 -17.45 36.59
C SER A 231 -1.16 -17.61 37.86
N GLY A 232 -1.32 -18.85 38.30
CA GLY A 232 -2.13 -19.17 39.47
C GLY A 232 -1.77 -20.52 40.06
N THR A 233 -2.51 -20.91 41.10
CA THR A 233 -2.34 -22.20 41.75
C THR A 233 -3.16 -23.25 41.02
N ALA A 234 -2.55 -24.36 40.62
CA ALA A 234 -3.28 -25.52 40.10
C ALA A 234 -4.02 -26.24 41.23
N GLY A 235 -5.21 -26.82 40.90
CA GLY A 235 -5.98 -27.49 41.91
C GLY A 235 -7.14 -28.32 41.35
N HIS A 236 -7.88 -28.95 42.26
CA HIS A 236 -9.06 -29.72 41.90
C HIS A 236 -10.24 -28.77 41.68
N GLY A 237 -10.96 -28.90 40.54
CA GLY A 237 -12.05 -28.01 40.17
C GLY A 237 -13.22 -27.93 41.15
N SER A 238 -13.38 -28.94 42.04
CA SER A 238 -14.40 -28.90 43.11
C SER A 238 -14.06 -27.97 44.28
N VAL A 239 -12.80 -27.43 44.31
CA VAL A 239 -12.35 -26.48 45.32
C VAL A 239 -11.96 -25.19 44.59
N PRO A 240 -12.89 -24.25 44.37
CA PRO A 240 -12.62 -23.01 43.67
C PRO A 240 -11.52 -22.20 44.38
N LEU A 241 -10.53 -21.72 43.57
CA LEU A 241 -9.41 -20.93 44.09
C LEU A 241 -9.50 -19.49 43.54
N GLU A 242 -9.30 -18.50 44.40
CA GLU A 242 -9.20 -17.09 44.00
C GLU A 242 -8.03 -16.81 43.05
N THR A 243 -6.99 -17.66 43.11
CA THR A 243 -5.80 -17.61 42.27
C THR A 243 -6.01 -18.31 40.92
N ASN A 244 -7.23 -18.72 40.56
CA ASN A 244 -7.51 -19.38 39.28
C ASN A 244 -7.02 -18.53 38.09
N SER A 245 -6.07 -19.05 37.33
CA SER A 245 -5.44 -18.35 36.21
C SER A 245 -6.42 -17.98 35.10
N ILE A 246 -7.45 -18.82 34.84
CA ILE A 246 -8.51 -18.52 33.86
C ILE A 246 -9.34 -17.30 34.30
N LEU A 247 -9.74 -17.26 35.57
CA LEU A 247 -10.50 -16.14 36.12
C LEU A 247 -9.69 -14.82 36.00
N LYS A 248 -8.43 -14.84 36.43
CA LYS A 248 -7.54 -13.68 36.33
C LYS A 248 -7.35 -13.22 34.89
N LEU A 249 -7.10 -14.15 33.98
CA LEU A 249 -6.97 -13.84 32.55
C LEU A 249 -8.24 -13.22 31.98
N ALA A 250 -9.41 -13.79 32.27
CA ALA A 250 -10.69 -13.29 31.75
C ALA A 250 -10.95 -11.83 32.21
N GLN A 251 -10.64 -11.53 33.48
CA GLN A 251 -10.74 -10.15 33.99
C GLN A 251 -9.78 -9.19 33.29
N ALA A 252 -8.53 -9.59 33.08
CA ALA A 252 -7.52 -8.78 32.39
C ALA A 252 -7.93 -8.53 30.93
N VAL A 253 -8.36 -9.55 30.21
CA VAL A 253 -8.83 -9.44 28.81
C VAL A 253 -10.03 -8.50 28.72
N ALA A 254 -11.04 -8.66 29.59
CA ALA A 254 -12.21 -7.79 29.61
C ALA A 254 -11.84 -6.33 29.88
N THR A 255 -10.92 -6.10 30.84
CA THR A 255 -10.44 -4.76 31.19
C THR A 255 -9.73 -4.10 30.02
N VAL A 256 -8.80 -4.80 29.38
CA VAL A 256 -8.04 -4.26 28.23
C VAL A 256 -8.93 -4.07 27.00
N ALA A 257 -9.84 -5.01 26.72
CA ALA A 257 -10.75 -4.92 25.57
C ALA A 257 -11.74 -3.76 25.68
N THR A 258 -12.09 -3.34 26.89
CA THR A 258 -13.00 -2.21 27.13
C THR A 258 -12.28 -0.89 27.34
N TRP A 259 -10.96 -0.91 27.52
CA TRP A 259 -10.16 0.30 27.61
C TRP A 259 -10.16 1.06 26.28
N LYS A 260 -10.28 2.36 26.36
CA LYS A 260 -10.23 3.26 25.21
C LYS A 260 -8.92 4.04 25.24
N PRO A 261 -7.91 3.62 24.45
CA PRO A 261 -6.70 4.43 24.31
C PRO A 261 -7.02 5.86 23.91
N PRO A 262 -6.21 6.86 24.32
CA PRO A 262 -6.43 8.26 23.99
C PRO A 262 -6.59 8.51 22.50
N ILE A 263 -7.39 9.49 22.11
CA ILE A 263 -7.48 9.97 20.73
C ILE A 263 -6.15 10.66 20.41
N GLN A 264 -5.53 10.26 19.31
CA GLN A 264 -4.28 10.83 18.80
C GLN A 264 -4.44 11.11 17.31
N LEU A 265 -4.23 12.37 16.93
CA LEU A 265 -4.34 12.82 15.54
C LEU A 265 -2.94 13.20 15.03
N ASN A 266 -2.60 12.71 13.86
CA ASN A 266 -1.48 13.19 13.06
C ASN A 266 -1.99 14.10 11.92
N ASP A 267 -1.09 14.64 11.10
CA ASP A 267 -1.45 15.53 9.99
C ASP A 267 -2.37 14.85 8.97
N THR A 268 -2.15 13.55 8.70
CA THR A 268 -2.99 12.74 7.82
C THR A 268 -4.42 12.69 8.34
N THR A 269 -4.63 12.22 9.57
CA THR A 269 -5.99 12.03 10.12
C THR A 269 -6.69 13.36 10.35
N ARG A 270 -5.98 14.41 10.78
CA ARG A 270 -6.54 15.75 10.91
C ARG A 270 -7.02 16.29 9.56
N THR A 271 -6.19 16.18 8.52
CA THR A 271 -6.55 16.64 7.17
C THR A 271 -7.68 15.78 6.59
N TYR A 272 -7.65 14.45 6.82
CA TYR A 272 -8.73 13.57 6.42
C TYR A 272 -10.09 14.03 6.97
N PHE A 273 -10.23 14.19 8.29
CA PHE A 273 -11.50 14.61 8.90
C PHE A 273 -11.91 16.03 8.51
N THR A 274 -10.96 16.93 8.31
CA THR A 274 -11.23 18.28 7.81
C THR A 274 -11.87 18.25 6.42
N ARG A 275 -11.26 17.51 5.50
CA ARG A 275 -11.73 17.41 4.11
C ARG A 275 -13.04 16.60 4.01
N LEU A 276 -13.12 15.49 4.76
CA LEU A 276 -14.35 14.69 4.82
C LEU A 276 -15.54 15.49 5.33
N ALA A 277 -15.33 16.34 6.34
CA ALA A 277 -16.38 17.23 6.85
C ALA A 277 -16.85 18.25 5.80
N ALA A 278 -15.98 18.66 4.87
CA ALA A 278 -16.34 19.63 3.83
C ALA A 278 -17.27 19.05 2.75
N ILE A 279 -17.20 17.74 2.51
CA ILE A 279 -17.97 17.05 1.46
C ILE A 279 -19.15 16.24 2.01
N SER A 280 -19.38 16.26 3.32
CA SER A 280 -20.38 15.42 3.99
C SER A 280 -21.64 16.20 4.37
N PRO A 281 -22.79 15.52 4.52
CA PRO A 281 -24.01 16.14 5.04
C PRO A 281 -23.81 16.81 6.41
N PRO A 282 -24.56 17.86 6.76
CA PRO A 282 -24.32 18.68 7.96
C PRO A 282 -24.19 17.90 9.28
N ALA A 283 -25.03 16.88 9.48
CA ALA A 283 -25.02 16.09 10.71
C ALA A 283 -23.76 15.22 10.85
N GLU A 284 -23.26 14.63 9.75
CA GLU A 284 -22.00 13.89 9.74
C GLU A 284 -20.80 14.82 9.84
N ALA A 285 -20.82 15.90 9.07
CA ALA A 285 -19.79 16.95 9.11
C ALA A 285 -19.56 17.50 10.52
N ALA A 286 -20.63 17.67 11.31
CA ALA A 286 -20.52 18.10 12.70
C ALA A 286 -19.72 17.09 13.56
N ARG A 287 -19.95 15.77 13.38
CA ARG A 287 -19.21 14.73 14.09
C ARG A 287 -17.74 14.69 13.66
N TYR A 288 -17.45 14.81 12.36
CA TYR A 288 -16.07 14.84 11.87
C TYR A 288 -15.30 16.05 12.42
N ARG A 289 -15.94 17.24 12.47
CA ARG A 289 -15.34 18.43 13.10
C ARG A 289 -15.13 18.25 14.60
N ALA A 290 -16.03 17.55 15.30
CA ALA A 290 -15.86 17.27 16.72
C ALA A 290 -14.60 16.47 17.02
N VAL A 291 -14.27 15.46 16.18
CA VAL A 291 -13.04 14.64 16.33
C VAL A 291 -11.77 15.49 16.32
N ILE A 292 -11.72 16.52 15.47
CA ILE A 292 -10.53 17.39 15.30
C ILE A 292 -10.60 18.68 16.11
N GLY A 293 -11.69 18.90 16.85
CA GLY A 293 -11.92 20.06 17.67
C GLY A 293 -11.18 20.01 19.02
N ASN A 294 -11.33 21.08 19.79
CA ASN A 294 -10.67 21.20 21.10
C ASN A 294 -11.52 20.69 22.28
N ASP A 295 -12.78 20.35 22.06
CA ASP A 295 -13.66 19.78 23.09
C ASP A 295 -13.45 18.26 23.17
N ALA A 296 -12.70 17.82 24.18
CA ALA A 296 -12.36 16.42 24.39
C ALA A 296 -13.61 15.53 24.58
N LYS A 297 -14.68 16.06 25.21
CA LYS A 297 -15.92 15.30 25.38
C LYS A 297 -16.64 15.12 24.05
N ALA A 298 -16.79 16.19 23.26
CA ALA A 298 -17.41 16.11 21.94
C ALA A 298 -16.63 15.20 20.99
N ALA A 299 -15.29 15.21 21.04
CA ALA A 299 -14.43 14.31 20.28
C ALA A 299 -14.65 12.85 20.70
N GLN A 300 -14.68 12.56 22.00
CA GLN A 300 -14.92 11.21 22.51
C GLN A 300 -16.33 10.69 22.12
N ASP A 301 -17.37 11.53 22.27
CA ASP A 301 -18.75 11.18 21.90
C ASP A 301 -18.86 10.87 20.39
N ALA A 302 -18.17 11.63 19.54
CA ALA A 302 -18.11 11.38 18.10
C ALA A 302 -17.40 10.06 17.77
N VAL A 303 -16.26 9.78 18.41
CA VAL A 303 -15.51 8.53 18.20
C VAL A 303 -16.29 7.32 18.73
N ASP A 304 -17.01 7.45 19.84
CA ASP A 304 -17.89 6.40 20.38
C ASP A 304 -19.08 6.09 19.44
N TYR A 305 -19.61 7.13 18.78
CA TYR A 305 -20.57 6.92 17.69
C TYR A 305 -19.95 6.16 16.53
N PHE A 306 -18.75 6.55 16.08
CA PHE A 306 -18.06 5.87 14.97
C PHE A 306 -17.69 4.44 15.33
N ALA A 307 -17.32 4.14 16.55
CA ALA A 307 -17.02 2.77 16.98
C ALA A 307 -18.19 1.80 16.72
N LYS A 308 -19.42 2.30 16.69
CA LYS A 308 -20.63 1.52 16.39
C LYS A 308 -21.05 1.56 14.92
N ALA A 309 -20.97 2.76 14.31
CA ALA A 309 -21.52 3.01 12.97
C ALA A 309 -20.48 2.90 11.85
N LYS A 310 -19.22 3.24 12.11
CA LYS A 310 -18.09 3.30 11.16
C LYS A 310 -16.79 2.90 11.88
N PRO A 311 -16.59 1.63 12.27
CA PRO A 311 -15.48 1.20 13.15
C PRO A 311 -14.08 1.58 12.64
N SER A 312 -13.87 1.60 11.33
CA SER A 312 -12.60 2.01 10.72
C SER A 312 -12.24 3.46 11.05
N LEU A 313 -13.23 4.37 11.09
CA LEU A 313 -12.99 5.77 11.48
C LEU A 313 -12.63 5.89 12.95
N ALA A 314 -13.27 5.14 13.84
CA ALA A 314 -12.89 5.11 15.24
C ALA A 314 -11.48 4.54 15.44
N SER A 315 -11.14 3.50 14.69
CA SER A 315 -9.81 2.90 14.70
C SER A 315 -8.74 3.86 14.18
N SER A 316 -9.02 4.68 13.16
CA SER A 316 -8.02 5.59 12.57
C SER A 316 -7.53 6.71 13.50
N VAL A 317 -8.18 6.97 14.63
CA VAL A 317 -7.86 8.09 15.54
C VAL A 317 -7.29 7.65 16.89
N ARG A 318 -7.04 6.36 17.09
CA ARG A 318 -6.41 5.82 18.31
C ARG A 318 -5.73 4.49 18.03
N SER A 319 -4.75 4.12 18.82
CA SER A 319 -4.25 2.75 18.83
C SER A 319 -5.37 1.80 19.24
N SER A 320 -5.42 0.62 18.63
CA SER A 320 -6.50 -0.35 18.85
C SER A 320 -5.97 -1.65 19.40
N ILE A 321 -6.81 -2.33 20.18
CA ILE A 321 -6.54 -3.63 20.79
C ILE A 321 -7.71 -4.53 20.49
N SER A 322 -7.42 -5.75 20.00
CA SER A 322 -8.41 -6.80 19.76
C SER A 322 -7.94 -8.10 20.36
N PRO A 323 -8.64 -8.66 21.36
CA PRO A 323 -8.36 -10.00 21.86
C PRO A 323 -8.82 -11.05 20.84
N ASN A 324 -7.87 -11.78 20.26
CA ASN A 324 -8.19 -12.71 19.17
C ASN A 324 -8.01 -14.18 19.55
N ILE A 325 -7.16 -14.50 20.56
CA ILE A 325 -6.92 -15.87 20.99
C ILE A 325 -6.95 -15.89 22.53
N ILE A 326 -7.61 -16.89 23.09
CA ILE A 326 -7.60 -17.19 24.52
C ILE A 326 -7.47 -18.70 24.72
N GLN A 327 -6.59 -19.10 25.65
CA GLN A 327 -6.28 -20.50 25.94
C GLN A 327 -6.08 -20.69 27.44
N GLY A 328 -6.59 -21.81 27.98
CA GLY A 328 -6.40 -22.15 29.39
C GLY A 328 -7.12 -23.44 29.74
N GLY A 329 -6.49 -24.26 30.58
CA GLY A 329 -7.02 -25.53 31.01
C GLY A 329 -7.00 -26.62 29.93
N TYR A 330 -7.15 -27.87 30.37
CA TYR A 330 -7.21 -29.04 29.49
C TYR A 330 -8.25 -30.07 29.93
N ARG A 331 -8.83 -29.89 31.13
CA ARG A 331 -9.78 -30.79 31.71
C ARG A 331 -10.73 -30.07 32.68
N VAL A 332 -12.03 -30.40 32.66
CA VAL A 332 -13.08 -29.69 33.40
C VAL A 332 -12.88 -29.69 34.93
N ASN A 333 -12.31 -30.76 35.48
CA ASN A 333 -12.10 -30.92 36.92
C ASN A 333 -10.70 -30.51 37.42
N VAL A 334 -9.93 -29.78 36.60
CA VAL A 334 -8.57 -29.29 36.92
C VAL A 334 -8.50 -27.76 36.74
N ILE A 335 -8.11 -27.06 37.81
CA ILE A 335 -7.76 -25.64 37.75
C ILE A 335 -6.33 -25.53 37.18
N PRO A 336 -6.11 -24.86 36.05
CA PRO A 336 -4.76 -24.74 35.46
C PRO A 336 -3.92 -23.72 36.23
N SER A 337 -2.59 -23.95 36.25
CA SER A 337 -1.65 -23.00 36.81
C SER A 337 -1.34 -21.82 35.87
N GLU A 338 -1.67 -21.94 34.59
CA GLU A 338 -1.43 -20.91 33.58
C GLU A 338 -2.59 -20.81 32.59
N ALA A 339 -2.89 -19.58 32.16
CA ALA A 339 -3.76 -19.29 31.04
C ALA A 339 -3.20 -18.12 30.22
N LYS A 340 -3.44 -18.08 28.90
CA LYS A 340 -2.86 -17.11 27.98
C LYS A 340 -3.92 -16.48 27.07
N ALA A 341 -3.70 -15.20 26.74
CA ALA A 341 -4.46 -14.54 25.68
C ALA A 341 -3.52 -13.77 24.77
N THR A 342 -3.82 -13.80 23.46
CA THR A 342 -3.13 -13.02 22.44
C THR A 342 -4.01 -11.87 21.98
N LEU A 343 -3.45 -10.65 22.03
CA LEU A 343 -4.11 -9.43 21.59
C LEU A 343 -3.43 -8.94 20.31
N ASP A 344 -4.20 -8.63 19.27
CA ASP A 344 -3.75 -7.85 18.14
C ASP A 344 -3.78 -6.37 18.54
N VAL A 345 -2.63 -5.72 18.50
CA VAL A 345 -2.45 -4.31 18.81
C VAL A 345 -2.02 -3.58 17.55
N ARG A 346 -2.70 -2.49 17.22
CA ARG A 346 -2.36 -1.63 16.09
C ARG A 346 -2.02 -0.24 16.60
N LEU A 347 -0.73 0.09 16.63
CA LEU A 347 -0.25 1.39 17.10
C LEU A 347 -0.41 2.47 16.02
N ILE A 348 -0.80 3.67 16.43
CA ILE A 348 -0.76 4.84 15.55
C ILE A 348 0.69 5.15 15.18
N SER A 349 0.92 5.56 13.94
CA SER A 349 2.20 6.04 13.46
C SER A 349 2.80 7.10 14.40
N GLY A 350 4.04 6.87 14.82
CA GLY A 350 4.76 7.75 15.73
C GLY A 350 4.53 7.47 17.23
N GLN A 351 3.70 6.51 17.61
CA GLN A 351 3.53 6.12 19.02
C GLN A 351 4.69 5.23 19.47
N ASP A 352 5.25 5.51 20.66
CA ASP A 352 6.26 4.68 21.28
C ASP A 352 5.66 3.35 21.75
N PRO A 353 6.13 2.20 21.23
CA PRO A 353 5.60 0.88 21.59
C PRO A 353 5.78 0.56 23.08
N GLU A 354 6.92 0.86 23.67
CA GLU A 354 7.16 0.54 25.08
C GLU A 354 6.30 1.40 26.01
N ALA A 355 6.12 2.68 25.71
CA ALA A 355 5.19 3.53 26.43
C ALA A 355 3.76 2.97 26.37
N PHE A 356 3.33 2.49 25.21
CA PHE A 356 2.00 1.88 25.06
C PHE A 356 1.88 0.57 25.84
N LEU A 357 2.88 -0.32 25.81
CA LEU A 357 2.86 -1.57 26.57
C LEU A 357 2.79 -1.31 28.09
N ASN A 358 3.49 -0.27 28.57
CA ASN A 358 3.40 0.15 29.96
C ASN A 358 2.00 0.65 30.35
N GLU A 359 1.28 1.34 29.43
CA GLU A 359 -0.11 1.69 29.63
C GLU A 359 -1.00 0.44 29.71
N VAL A 360 -0.79 -0.56 28.86
CA VAL A 360 -1.52 -1.83 28.93
C VAL A 360 -1.28 -2.51 30.30
N ARG A 361 -0.02 -2.55 30.79
CA ARG A 361 0.32 -3.09 32.13
C ARG A 361 -0.43 -2.34 33.23
N ARG A 362 -0.47 -1.00 33.15
CA ARG A 362 -1.20 -0.15 34.11
C ARG A 362 -2.72 -0.41 34.08
N VAL A 363 -3.29 -0.63 32.91
CA VAL A 363 -4.72 -0.92 32.73
C VAL A 363 -5.07 -2.30 33.27
N VAL A 364 -4.23 -3.31 33.02
CA VAL A 364 -4.38 -4.66 33.58
C VAL A 364 -4.33 -4.65 35.11
N ASN A 365 -3.38 -3.89 35.70
CA ASN A 365 -3.20 -3.65 37.12
C ASN A 365 -3.29 -4.92 38.00
N ASP A 366 -2.71 -6.03 37.53
CA ASP A 366 -2.65 -7.31 38.25
C ASP A 366 -1.25 -7.93 38.08
N SER A 367 -0.50 -8.05 39.19
CA SER A 367 0.86 -8.59 39.20
C SER A 367 0.94 -10.08 38.86
N SER A 368 -0.17 -10.82 38.91
CA SER A 368 -0.23 -12.21 38.46
C SER A 368 -0.36 -12.35 36.94
N ILE A 369 -0.52 -11.23 36.22
CA ILE A 369 -0.59 -11.17 34.76
C ILE A 369 0.70 -10.59 34.21
N ARG A 370 1.46 -11.40 33.47
CA ARG A 370 2.60 -10.94 32.69
C ARG A 370 2.10 -10.40 31.33
N VAL A 371 2.53 -9.18 30.97
CA VAL A 371 2.15 -8.50 29.74
C VAL A 371 3.42 -8.25 28.92
N GLU A 372 3.52 -8.86 27.75
CA GLU A 372 4.74 -8.86 26.92
C GLU A 372 4.38 -8.69 25.44
N TRP A 373 5.31 -8.10 24.68
CA TRP A 373 5.24 -8.19 23.22
C TRP A 373 5.47 -9.64 22.77
N ILE A 374 4.72 -10.08 21.76
CA ILE A 374 5.03 -11.33 21.06
C ILE A 374 6.23 -11.06 20.16
N PRO A 375 7.34 -11.80 20.31
CA PRO A 375 8.47 -11.70 19.38
C PRO A 375 8.01 -12.06 17.96
N ARG A 376 8.07 -11.11 17.06
CA ARG A 376 7.82 -11.29 15.63
C ARG A 376 8.53 -10.20 14.85
N ASP A 377 8.66 -10.39 13.53
CA ASP A 377 9.05 -9.29 12.66
C ASP A 377 7.96 -8.20 12.70
N VAL A 378 8.33 -7.03 13.18
CA VAL A 378 7.44 -5.88 13.29
C VAL A 378 7.81 -4.89 12.20
N ARG A 379 6.82 -4.47 11.41
CA ARG A 379 7.02 -3.37 10.47
C ARG A 379 7.49 -2.12 11.23
N PRO A 380 8.46 -1.38 10.72
CA PRO A 380 9.05 -0.25 11.45
C PRO A 380 8.03 0.87 11.67
N ALA A 381 8.14 1.53 12.82
CA ALA A 381 7.39 2.75 13.09
C ALA A 381 7.92 3.90 12.21
N THR A 382 7.04 4.55 11.48
CA THR A 382 7.43 5.58 10.50
C THR A 382 6.53 6.80 10.57
N PRO A 383 7.06 8.00 10.23
CA PRO A 383 6.23 9.19 10.09
C PRO A 383 5.30 9.06 8.88
N SER A 384 4.22 9.83 8.89
CA SER A 384 3.36 10.02 7.72
C SER A 384 4.13 10.67 6.57
N ALA A 385 3.76 10.33 5.33
CA ALA A 385 4.25 11.05 4.16
C ALA A 385 3.70 12.48 4.12
N ARG A 386 4.47 13.39 3.54
CA ARG A 386 4.18 14.83 3.52
C ARG A 386 3.03 15.15 2.57
N LEU A 387 2.06 15.95 3.05
CA LEU A 387 0.91 16.40 2.26
C LEU A 387 1.21 17.62 1.38
N ASP A 388 2.35 18.29 1.58
CA ASP A 388 2.82 19.45 0.79
C ASP A 388 3.84 19.08 -0.30
N SER A 389 4.10 17.77 -0.51
CA SER A 389 5.06 17.26 -1.49
C SER A 389 4.62 17.50 -2.94
N GLU A 390 5.59 17.43 -3.87
CA GLU A 390 5.33 17.45 -5.32
C GLU A 390 4.35 16.33 -5.70
N VAL A 391 4.58 15.11 -5.20
CA VAL A 391 3.74 13.93 -5.51
C VAL A 391 2.31 14.14 -5.05
N PHE A 392 2.09 14.58 -3.82
CA PHE A 392 0.73 14.74 -3.31
C PHE A 392 -0.07 15.76 -4.13
N LYS A 393 0.56 16.87 -4.54
CA LYS A 393 -0.05 17.90 -5.41
C LYS A 393 -0.37 17.36 -6.81
N VAL A 394 0.53 16.56 -7.39
CA VAL A 394 0.28 15.92 -8.69
C VAL A 394 -0.86 14.91 -8.58
N LEU A 395 -0.92 14.12 -7.50
CA LEU A 395 -2.03 13.19 -7.25
C LEU A 395 -3.37 13.94 -7.12
N GLU A 396 -3.43 15.04 -6.34
CA GLU A 396 -4.64 15.87 -6.24
C GLU A 396 -5.11 16.36 -7.61
N SER A 397 -4.18 16.86 -8.43
CA SER A 397 -4.50 17.35 -9.77
C SER A 397 -4.96 16.23 -10.70
N ALA A 398 -4.35 15.04 -10.60
CA ALA A 398 -4.71 13.90 -11.42
C ALA A 398 -6.09 13.32 -11.02
N PHE A 399 -6.39 13.20 -9.73
CA PHE A 399 -7.71 12.76 -9.28
C PHE A 399 -8.82 13.75 -9.68
N ALA A 400 -8.55 15.05 -9.62
CA ALA A 400 -9.49 16.06 -10.13
C ALA A 400 -9.74 15.89 -11.63
N ARG A 401 -8.71 15.64 -12.46
CA ARG A 401 -8.85 15.44 -13.91
C ARG A 401 -9.60 14.16 -14.27
N HIS A 402 -9.30 13.05 -13.59
CA HIS A 402 -9.81 11.73 -13.95
C HIS A 402 -11.15 11.37 -13.31
N TYR A 403 -11.40 11.88 -12.09
CA TYR A 403 -12.55 11.48 -11.28
C TYR A 403 -13.41 12.64 -10.80
N ASP A 404 -13.03 13.89 -11.12
CA ASP A 404 -13.73 15.11 -10.67
C ASP A 404 -14.03 15.09 -9.15
N THR A 405 -13.04 14.77 -8.36
CA THR A 405 -13.23 14.55 -6.92
C THR A 405 -12.09 15.09 -6.06
N ALA A 406 -12.41 15.35 -4.78
CA ALA A 406 -11.43 15.70 -3.77
C ALA A 406 -10.61 14.50 -3.32
N VAL A 407 -9.36 14.77 -2.91
CA VAL A 407 -8.45 13.77 -2.34
C VAL A 407 -8.45 13.86 -0.83
N LEU A 408 -8.64 12.73 -0.17
CA LEU A 408 -8.52 12.56 1.27
C LEU A 408 -7.22 11.81 1.57
N PRO A 409 -6.26 12.38 2.33
CA PRO A 409 -5.12 11.62 2.80
C PRO A 409 -5.59 10.65 3.88
N THR A 410 -5.25 9.37 3.77
CA THR A 410 -5.72 8.33 4.69
C THR A 410 -4.60 7.69 5.48
N MET A 411 -4.93 7.24 6.69
CA MET A 411 -4.10 6.34 7.48
C MET A 411 -4.76 4.96 7.47
N SER A 412 -4.08 3.97 6.87
CA SER A 412 -4.52 2.58 6.92
C SER A 412 -4.56 2.07 8.36
N THR A 413 -5.60 1.33 8.70
CA THR A 413 -5.66 0.57 9.95
C THR A 413 -4.93 -0.77 9.85
N GLY A 414 -4.65 -1.23 8.62
CA GLY A 414 -3.73 -2.29 8.27
C GLY A 414 -2.28 -1.80 8.22
N ALA A 415 -1.44 -2.56 7.55
CA ALA A 415 -0.04 -2.22 7.32
C ALA A 415 0.34 -2.63 5.90
N THR A 416 1.27 -1.91 5.29
CA THR A 416 1.78 -2.18 3.95
C THR A 416 3.31 -2.21 3.98
N ASP A 417 3.91 -2.64 2.91
CA ASP A 417 5.35 -2.68 2.77
C ASP A 417 5.99 -1.29 2.63
N MET A 418 5.19 -0.26 2.40
CA MET A 418 5.64 1.14 2.43
C MET A 418 6.30 1.52 3.77
N ALA A 419 5.99 0.86 4.89
CA ALA A 419 6.61 1.11 6.18
C ALA A 419 8.14 0.95 6.12
N TYR A 420 8.65 -0.09 5.45
CA TYR A 420 10.10 -0.33 5.34
C TYR A 420 10.80 0.77 4.54
N LEU A 421 10.16 1.29 3.51
CA LEU A 421 10.69 2.37 2.67
C LEU A 421 10.63 3.72 3.39
N ARG A 422 9.53 4.01 4.09
CA ARG A 422 9.40 5.22 4.92
C ARG A 422 10.46 5.25 6.03
N ALA A 423 10.80 4.10 6.61
CA ALA A 423 11.89 3.99 7.59
C ALA A 423 13.26 4.35 7.01
N LYS A 424 13.45 4.25 5.70
CA LYS A 424 14.65 4.71 4.97
C LYS A 424 14.55 6.16 4.51
N GLY A 425 13.47 6.88 4.86
CA GLY A 425 13.26 8.29 4.52
C GLY A 425 12.56 8.54 3.18
N MET A 426 12.10 7.51 2.50
CA MET A 426 11.32 7.63 1.26
C MET A 426 9.90 8.12 1.57
N GLN A 427 9.37 9.02 0.73
CA GLN A 427 7.99 9.50 0.85
C GLN A 427 7.08 8.60 0.03
N CYS A 428 6.29 7.74 0.70
CA CYS A 428 5.48 6.72 0.03
C CYS A 428 3.99 7.07 0.10
N TYR A 429 3.32 6.94 -1.05
CA TYR A 429 1.91 7.28 -1.24
C TYR A 429 1.18 6.08 -1.82
N GLY A 430 0.13 5.63 -1.12
CA GLY A 430 -0.72 4.55 -1.62
C GLY A 430 -1.79 5.08 -2.55
N VAL A 431 -1.91 4.46 -3.72
CA VAL A 431 -2.92 4.73 -4.74
C VAL A 431 -3.55 3.41 -5.20
N GLY A 432 -4.71 3.47 -5.84
CA GLY A 432 -5.38 2.29 -6.37
C GLY A 432 -6.59 2.67 -7.22
N PRO A 433 -7.22 1.68 -7.85
CA PRO A 433 -8.37 1.86 -8.72
C PRO A 433 -9.62 2.32 -7.97
N ALA A 434 -10.67 2.62 -8.72
CA ALA A 434 -11.97 2.84 -8.13
C ALA A 434 -12.62 1.52 -7.71
N VAL A 435 -13.17 1.52 -6.49
CA VAL A 435 -13.87 0.39 -5.88
C VAL A 435 -15.27 0.80 -5.43
N ASP A 436 -16.23 -0.12 -5.55
CA ASP A 436 -17.60 0.11 -5.10
C ASP A 436 -17.74 -0.21 -3.60
N ALA A 437 -18.30 0.73 -2.84
CA ALA A 437 -18.53 0.56 -1.39
C ALA A 437 -19.39 -0.67 -1.06
N GLU A 438 -20.22 -1.08 -2.02
CA GLU A 438 -21.11 -2.22 -1.91
C GLU A 438 -20.39 -3.57 -2.07
N ASP A 439 -19.19 -3.61 -2.67
CA ASP A 439 -18.48 -4.86 -2.95
C ASP A 439 -17.96 -5.53 -1.67
N GLY A 440 -17.39 -4.79 -0.74
CA GLY A 440 -16.93 -5.33 0.52
C GLY A 440 -18.04 -6.08 1.30
N PRO A 441 -19.19 -5.44 1.61
CA PRO A 441 -20.33 -6.10 2.27
C PRO A 441 -20.92 -7.29 1.50
N LYS A 442 -20.76 -7.33 0.18
CA LYS A 442 -21.20 -8.44 -0.67
C LYS A 442 -20.15 -9.55 -0.81
N GLY A 443 -18.99 -9.41 -0.20
CA GLY A 443 -17.91 -10.40 -0.24
C GLY A 443 -17.07 -10.36 -1.54
N PHE A 444 -16.95 -9.21 -2.19
CA PHE A 444 -16.16 -9.01 -3.42
C PHE A 444 -14.93 -8.12 -3.25
N GLY A 445 -14.61 -7.69 -2.03
CA GLY A 445 -13.42 -6.88 -1.75
C GLY A 445 -12.16 -7.71 -1.53
N ALA A 446 -11.04 -7.02 -1.30
CA ALA A 446 -9.77 -7.64 -0.90
C ALA A 446 -9.97 -8.60 0.29
N HIS A 447 -9.22 -9.72 0.30
CA HIS A 447 -9.27 -10.79 1.31
C HIS A 447 -10.64 -11.48 1.48
N SER A 448 -11.65 -11.14 0.67
CA SER A 448 -12.97 -11.78 0.72
C SER A 448 -12.96 -13.17 0.05
N ASP A 449 -14.02 -13.92 0.22
CA ASP A 449 -14.21 -15.23 -0.44
C ASP A 449 -14.47 -15.09 -1.95
N GLN A 450 -14.61 -13.87 -2.44
CA GLN A 450 -14.62 -13.52 -3.87
C GLN A 450 -14.01 -12.14 -4.02
N GLU A 451 -13.33 -11.90 -5.14
CA GLU A 451 -12.70 -10.62 -5.40
C GLU A 451 -12.92 -10.23 -6.86
N ARG A 452 -13.15 -8.95 -7.12
CA ARG A 452 -13.39 -8.46 -8.46
C ARG A 452 -13.05 -6.98 -8.63
N ILE A 453 -12.78 -6.61 -9.87
CA ILE A 453 -12.59 -5.21 -10.28
C ILE A 453 -13.44 -4.92 -11.52
N LEU A 454 -13.99 -3.70 -11.65
CA LEU A 454 -14.59 -3.23 -12.91
C LEU A 454 -13.49 -3.05 -13.98
N GLU A 455 -13.69 -3.61 -15.16
CA GLU A 455 -12.77 -3.49 -16.29
C GLU A 455 -12.46 -2.03 -16.62
N THR A 456 -13.50 -1.20 -16.66
CA THR A 456 -13.36 0.23 -16.94
C THR A 456 -12.55 0.98 -15.89
N GLU A 457 -12.60 0.56 -14.63
CA GLU A 457 -11.83 1.20 -13.57
C GLU A 457 -10.37 0.74 -13.56
N LEU A 458 -10.07 -0.51 -13.94
CA LEU A 458 -8.70 -0.93 -14.22
C LEU A 458 -8.09 -0.09 -15.34
N HIS A 459 -8.78 0.06 -16.48
CA HIS A 459 -8.29 0.86 -17.62
C HIS A 459 -8.05 2.32 -17.21
N LYS A 460 -8.98 2.90 -16.47
CA LYS A 460 -8.89 4.26 -15.97
C LYS A 460 -7.73 4.43 -14.99
N PHE A 461 -7.50 3.44 -14.14
CA PHE A 461 -6.38 3.44 -13.19
C PHE A 461 -5.02 3.34 -13.90
N VAL A 462 -4.88 2.49 -14.92
CA VAL A 462 -3.66 2.42 -15.75
C VAL A 462 -3.35 3.78 -16.38
N ARG A 463 -4.35 4.44 -16.94
CA ARG A 463 -4.20 5.77 -17.53
C ARG A 463 -3.82 6.82 -16.48
N PHE A 464 -4.52 6.84 -15.35
CA PHE A 464 -4.23 7.72 -14.21
C PHE A 464 -2.78 7.53 -13.74
N HIS A 465 -2.37 6.30 -13.51
CA HIS A 465 -1.04 5.95 -13.00
C HIS A 465 0.06 6.41 -13.98
N TYR A 466 -0.11 6.15 -15.27
CA TYR A 466 0.83 6.63 -16.29
C TYR A 466 0.93 8.16 -16.31
N GLU A 467 -0.21 8.88 -16.29
CA GLU A 467 -0.20 10.34 -16.35
C GLU A 467 0.44 10.95 -15.10
N VAL A 468 0.19 10.41 -13.90
CA VAL A 468 0.84 10.83 -12.66
C VAL A 468 2.36 10.65 -12.74
N VAL A 469 2.82 9.46 -13.14
CA VAL A 469 4.25 9.15 -13.22
C VAL A 469 4.94 9.99 -14.29
N ARG A 470 4.31 10.17 -15.46
CA ARG A 470 4.82 11.06 -16.52
C ARG A 470 4.95 12.49 -16.01
N ASP A 471 3.93 13.03 -15.34
CA ASP A 471 3.92 14.42 -14.85
C ASP A 471 4.99 14.65 -13.77
N LEU A 472 5.32 13.62 -12.97
CA LEU A 472 6.38 13.64 -11.95
C LEU A 472 7.79 13.48 -12.54
N ALA A 473 7.93 12.70 -13.60
CA ALA A 473 9.24 12.27 -14.09
C ALA A 473 9.69 12.98 -15.36
N ARG A 474 8.79 13.56 -16.17
CA ARG A 474 9.15 14.22 -17.42
C ARG A 474 10.09 15.40 -17.19
N ALA A 475 11.04 15.59 -18.12
CA ALA A 475 11.90 16.78 -18.17
C ALA A 475 11.03 18.03 -18.42
N GLN A 476 11.35 19.09 -17.66
CA GLN A 476 10.75 20.42 -17.81
C GLN A 476 11.58 21.27 -18.75
#